data_0a4986f9ce5e679fcfaf2cbd879b9f3b
#
_entry.id   0a4986f9ce5e679fcfaf2cbd879b9f3b
#
_cell.length_a   1.000
_cell.length_b   1.000
_cell.length_c   1.000
_cell.angle_alpha   90.00
_cell.angle_beta   90.00
_cell.angle_gamma   90.00
#
_symmetry.space_group_name_H-M   'P 1'
#
loop_
_entity.id
_entity.type
_entity.pdbx_description
1 polymer ?
#
loop_
_entity_poly.entity_id
_entity_poly.type
_entity_poly.pdbx_seq_one_letter_code
_entity_poly.pdbx_strand_id
1 'polypeptide(L)'
;MTIESGVIYEVSLDIEPDIVGEFDAWLAGHIDDMLTIPGFISARTFVLEDSGDGKARRVTHFHLESEADLEQYLSGPAAAMRQAATDRFGDRFTASRRVLHAMPSGGIASAPVEQCLNCKTPLSGQYCANCGQRARSRLISLWELVRDAFGDLFELDSRLWRTMIPLFARPGLLTRDYLEGRRVRFMPPFRTYLVLSIIFFLIAFSNPKKDLQILFEPEETESTTVTDSATDTGGDEAPSGQEVLEQLEEAGVELSEEDKEELKQATEGLSINLSDGTAESACELDDFENTQMPPWLAKRLTKERLLRVCEKVTANNGRDFLNQLLDKVPAALFFLLPLMALVLKILYPLSKRYYVEHLLFVVHFHAFFFLVLTLQILLARTGPLVAIPAGAVNTAIVAISFYIPVYLYKAMRRVYGQGHLLTLPKYLMLVVAYAIGFSLVLLVATLIAAFSI
;
A
#
# COMPACT_ATOMS: atom_id res chain seq x y z
N MET A 1 -4.46 -32.48 -23.84
CA MET A 1 -4.19 -33.90 -24.16
C MET A 1 -3.64 -34.50 -22.88
N THR A 2 -4.47 -35.22 -22.14
CA THR A 2 -4.15 -35.86 -20.86
C THR A 2 -3.39 -37.12 -21.11
N ILE A 3 -2.12 -37.17 -20.72
CA ILE A 3 -1.29 -38.40 -20.76
C ILE A 3 -1.69 -39.21 -19.50
N GLU A 4 -2.83 -39.90 -19.55
CA GLU A 4 -3.34 -40.65 -18.39
C GLU A 4 -3.17 -42.17 -18.48
N SER A 5 -2.45 -42.73 -19.46
CA SER A 5 -2.20 -44.17 -19.51
C SER A 5 -0.97 -44.63 -20.32
N GLY A 6 0.00 -43.76 -20.50
CA GLY A 6 1.19 -44.11 -21.28
C GLY A 6 2.20 -44.92 -20.48
N VAL A 7 2.77 -45.95 -21.11
CA VAL A 7 3.92 -46.72 -20.63
C VAL A 7 5.19 -46.00 -21.06
N ILE A 8 6.19 -45.93 -20.17
CA ILE A 8 7.51 -45.40 -20.49
C ILE A 8 8.48 -46.58 -20.63
N TYR A 9 9.07 -46.71 -21.78
CA TYR A 9 10.18 -47.63 -22.03
C TYR A 9 11.48 -46.87 -21.85
N GLU A 10 12.21 -47.16 -20.78
CA GLU A 10 13.49 -46.54 -20.45
C GLU A 10 14.64 -47.40 -21.00
N VAL A 11 15.56 -46.76 -21.68
CA VAL A 11 16.82 -47.34 -22.13
C VAL A 11 17.97 -46.55 -21.53
N SER A 12 18.73 -47.17 -20.66
CA SER A 12 19.94 -46.60 -20.06
C SER A 12 21.16 -47.18 -20.77
N LEU A 13 22.07 -46.31 -21.19
CA LEU A 13 23.26 -46.61 -21.99
C LEU A 13 24.50 -46.15 -21.24
N ASP A 14 25.46 -47.07 -21.03
CA ASP A 14 26.80 -46.74 -20.56
C ASP A 14 27.75 -46.86 -21.75
N ILE A 15 28.44 -45.79 -22.12
CA ILE A 15 29.18 -45.62 -23.36
C ILE A 15 30.65 -45.35 -23.02
N GLU A 16 31.59 -46.06 -23.71
CA GLU A 16 33.01 -45.79 -23.55
C GLU A 16 33.33 -44.36 -24.05
N PRO A 17 34.20 -43.61 -23.34
CA PRO A 17 34.45 -42.17 -23.61
C PRO A 17 34.94 -41.87 -25.05
N ASP A 18 35.65 -42.76 -25.67
CA ASP A 18 36.24 -42.57 -26.98
C ASP A 18 35.25 -42.63 -28.15
N ILE A 19 34.04 -43.17 -27.92
CA ILE A 19 33.00 -43.29 -28.97
C ILE A 19 31.79 -42.36 -28.72
N VAL A 20 31.77 -41.59 -27.65
CA VAL A 20 30.59 -40.81 -27.22
C VAL A 20 30.05 -39.92 -28.35
N GLY A 21 30.91 -39.17 -29.05
CA GLY A 21 30.47 -38.27 -30.11
C GLY A 21 29.84 -38.98 -31.29
N GLU A 22 30.42 -40.12 -31.69
CA GLU A 22 29.88 -40.94 -32.79
C GLU A 22 28.59 -41.65 -32.36
N PHE A 23 28.55 -42.12 -31.11
CA PHE A 23 27.39 -42.79 -30.55
C PHE A 23 26.21 -41.83 -30.40
N ASP A 24 26.41 -40.61 -29.89
CA ASP A 24 25.36 -39.61 -29.76
C ASP A 24 24.76 -39.20 -31.12
N ALA A 25 25.59 -39.04 -32.14
CA ALA A 25 25.14 -38.78 -33.52
C ALA A 25 24.30 -39.93 -34.11
N TRP A 26 24.72 -41.19 -33.88
CA TRP A 26 23.97 -42.36 -34.28
C TRP A 26 22.67 -42.52 -33.49
N LEU A 27 22.72 -42.28 -32.15
CA LEU A 27 21.56 -42.39 -31.23
C LEU A 27 20.45 -41.46 -31.67
N ALA A 28 20.77 -40.23 -32.08
CA ALA A 28 19.77 -39.27 -32.55
C ALA A 28 18.97 -39.85 -33.75
N GLY A 29 19.65 -40.38 -34.76
CA GLY A 29 18.98 -41.05 -35.91
C GLY A 29 18.20 -42.30 -35.50
N HIS A 30 18.76 -43.11 -34.59
CA HIS A 30 18.10 -44.29 -34.06
C HIS A 30 16.80 -43.95 -33.27
N ILE A 31 16.77 -42.84 -32.57
CA ILE A 31 15.56 -42.35 -31.92
C ILE A 31 14.51 -41.92 -32.92
N ASP A 32 14.91 -41.26 -34.02
CA ASP A 32 13.98 -40.87 -35.08
C ASP A 32 13.38 -42.11 -35.74
N ASP A 33 14.19 -43.15 -36.00
CA ASP A 33 13.70 -44.43 -36.52
C ASP A 33 12.71 -45.11 -35.56
N MET A 34 13.01 -45.10 -34.25
CA MET A 34 12.12 -45.62 -33.21
C MET A 34 10.77 -44.93 -33.20
N LEU A 35 10.76 -43.61 -33.39
CA LEU A 35 9.52 -42.79 -33.39
C LEU A 35 8.66 -43.04 -34.65
N THR A 36 9.16 -43.72 -35.68
CA THR A 36 8.34 -44.18 -36.83
C THR A 36 7.53 -45.42 -36.52
N ILE A 37 7.87 -46.14 -35.43
CA ILE A 37 7.17 -47.37 -35.04
C ILE A 37 5.82 -47.03 -34.43
N PRO A 38 4.73 -47.69 -34.88
CA PRO A 38 3.42 -47.45 -34.29
C PRO A 38 3.39 -47.59 -32.75
N GLY A 39 2.71 -46.70 -32.08
CA GLY A 39 2.59 -46.69 -30.62
C GLY A 39 3.63 -45.84 -29.89
N PHE A 40 4.73 -45.43 -30.55
CA PHE A 40 5.69 -44.48 -29.96
C PHE A 40 5.24 -43.04 -30.18
N ILE A 41 5.05 -42.29 -29.08
CA ILE A 41 4.53 -40.91 -29.10
C ILE A 41 5.67 -39.89 -29.10
N SER A 42 6.66 -40.12 -28.26
CA SER A 42 7.79 -39.18 -28.08
C SER A 42 8.97 -39.87 -27.40
N ALA A 43 10.15 -39.28 -27.54
CA ALA A 43 11.35 -39.69 -26.83
C ALA A 43 12.04 -38.50 -26.18
N ARG A 44 12.68 -38.71 -25.02
CA ARG A 44 13.57 -37.74 -24.37
C ARG A 44 14.82 -38.42 -23.88
N THR A 45 15.99 -37.88 -24.28
CA THR A 45 17.29 -38.35 -23.82
C THR A 45 17.87 -37.41 -22.79
N PHE A 46 18.38 -37.97 -21.72
CA PHE A 46 19.04 -37.27 -20.62
C PHE A 46 20.51 -37.70 -20.56
N VAL A 47 21.38 -36.74 -20.28
CA VAL A 47 22.78 -36.99 -19.94
C VAL A 47 22.84 -37.11 -18.43
N LEU A 48 23.38 -38.21 -17.92
CA LEU A 48 23.67 -38.31 -16.47
C LEU A 48 25.05 -37.72 -16.21
N GLU A 49 25.16 -36.90 -15.18
CA GLU A 49 26.45 -36.43 -14.69
C GLU A 49 27.31 -37.60 -14.17
N ASP A 50 28.62 -37.43 -14.30
CA ASP A 50 29.62 -38.47 -14.09
C ASP A 50 29.46 -39.18 -12.72
N SER A 51 29.43 -40.51 -12.74
CA SER A 51 29.37 -41.37 -11.54
C SER A 51 30.76 -41.84 -11.07
N GLY A 52 31.84 -41.29 -11.62
CA GLY A 52 33.20 -41.58 -11.18
C GLY A 52 33.86 -42.85 -11.78
N ASP A 53 33.15 -43.55 -12.70
CA ASP A 53 33.68 -44.75 -13.42
C ASP A 53 34.21 -44.42 -14.83
N GLY A 54 34.21 -43.15 -15.21
CA GLY A 54 34.73 -42.64 -16.48
C GLY A 54 33.85 -42.94 -17.69
N LYS A 55 32.69 -43.57 -17.56
CA LYS A 55 31.78 -43.85 -18.67
C LYS A 55 30.76 -42.75 -18.89
N ALA A 56 30.46 -42.43 -20.14
CA ALA A 56 29.40 -41.50 -20.47
C ALA A 56 28.04 -42.23 -20.41
N ARG A 57 27.07 -41.61 -19.69
CA ARG A 57 25.74 -42.21 -19.51
C ARG A 57 24.66 -41.39 -20.22
N ARG A 58 23.77 -42.16 -20.92
CA ARG A 58 22.57 -41.59 -21.54
C ARG A 58 21.37 -42.40 -21.08
N VAL A 59 20.28 -41.72 -20.77
CA VAL A 59 19.00 -42.35 -20.45
C VAL A 59 17.94 -41.79 -21.39
N THR A 60 17.32 -42.69 -22.19
CA THR A 60 16.26 -42.33 -23.10
C THR A 60 14.93 -42.87 -22.59
N HIS A 61 13.96 -42.01 -22.42
CA HIS A 61 12.58 -42.36 -22.13
C HIS A 61 11.75 -42.28 -23.40
N PHE A 62 11.25 -43.41 -23.82
CA PHE A 62 10.27 -43.51 -24.92
C PHE A 62 8.88 -43.59 -24.31
N HIS A 63 8.00 -42.69 -24.68
CA HIS A 63 6.60 -42.70 -24.29
C HIS A 63 5.79 -43.47 -25.34
N LEU A 64 5.04 -44.46 -24.90
CA LEU A 64 4.18 -45.27 -25.75
C LEU A 64 2.71 -45.03 -25.40
N GLU A 65 1.84 -45.27 -26.38
CA GLU A 65 0.39 -45.04 -26.25
C GLU A 65 -0.25 -46.08 -25.34
N SER A 66 0.21 -47.35 -25.43
CA SER A 66 -0.31 -48.41 -24.58
C SER A 66 0.75 -49.50 -24.28
N GLU A 67 0.45 -50.35 -23.29
CA GLU A 67 1.27 -51.54 -22.99
C GLU A 67 1.26 -52.58 -24.14
N ALA A 68 0.13 -52.67 -24.86
CA ALA A 68 0.04 -53.53 -26.03
C ALA A 68 1.00 -53.13 -27.17
N ASP A 69 1.19 -51.82 -27.37
CA ASP A 69 2.17 -51.31 -28.35
C ASP A 69 3.60 -51.65 -27.96
N LEU A 70 3.92 -51.59 -26.66
CA LEU A 70 5.21 -52.04 -26.15
C LEU A 70 5.44 -53.54 -26.36
N GLU A 71 4.44 -54.37 -26.08
CA GLU A 71 4.53 -55.82 -26.31
C GLU A 71 4.70 -56.13 -27.80
N GLN A 72 3.99 -55.42 -28.68
CA GLN A 72 4.13 -55.55 -30.12
C GLN A 72 5.56 -55.17 -30.60
N TYR A 73 6.11 -54.09 -30.06
CA TYR A 73 7.49 -53.68 -30.32
C TYR A 73 8.48 -54.74 -29.81
N LEU A 74 8.33 -55.21 -28.58
CA LEU A 74 9.26 -56.18 -27.96
C LEU A 74 9.27 -57.54 -28.68
N SER A 75 8.11 -57.99 -29.18
CA SER A 75 7.96 -59.24 -29.91
C SER A 75 8.38 -59.18 -31.38
N GLY A 76 8.49 -57.97 -31.95
CA GLY A 76 8.81 -57.76 -33.36
C GLY A 76 10.09 -56.93 -33.59
N PRO A 77 10.01 -55.61 -33.79
CA PRO A 77 11.13 -54.80 -34.27
C PRO A 77 12.29 -54.67 -33.28
N ALA A 78 12.07 -54.88 -32.00
CA ALA A 78 13.05 -54.64 -30.94
C ALA A 78 14.38 -55.40 -31.13
N ALA A 79 14.34 -56.61 -31.64
CA ALA A 79 15.55 -57.40 -31.88
C ALA A 79 16.45 -56.77 -32.95
N ALA A 80 15.87 -56.32 -34.06
CA ALA A 80 16.59 -55.66 -35.13
C ALA A 80 17.16 -54.31 -34.69
N MET A 81 16.39 -53.53 -33.97
CA MET A 81 16.82 -52.23 -33.43
C MET A 81 18.01 -52.37 -32.46
N ARG A 82 18.02 -53.39 -31.64
CA ARG A 82 19.14 -53.65 -30.71
C ARG A 82 20.38 -54.15 -31.49
N GLN A 83 20.18 -54.97 -32.49
CA GLN A 83 21.26 -55.52 -33.31
C GLN A 83 22.01 -54.41 -34.05
N ALA A 84 21.32 -53.42 -34.55
CA ALA A 84 21.93 -52.30 -35.30
C ALA A 84 22.97 -51.53 -34.45
N ALA A 85 22.71 -51.36 -33.12
CA ALA A 85 23.68 -50.77 -32.21
C ALA A 85 24.90 -51.70 -31.99
N THR A 86 24.64 -52.98 -31.80
CA THR A 86 25.69 -53.95 -31.51
C THR A 86 26.59 -54.18 -32.75
N ASP A 87 26.00 -54.16 -33.92
CA ASP A 87 26.77 -54.34 -35.22
C ASP A 87 27.71 -53.12 -35.41
N ARG A 88 27.33 -51.97 -35.00
CA ARG A 88 28.11 -50.73 -35.18
C ARG A 88 29.17 -50.52 -34.12
N PHE A 89 28.84 -50.76 -32.86
CA PHE A 89 29.70 -50.36 -31.72
C PHE A 89 30.25 -51.54 -30.92
N GLY A 90 29.80 -52.78 -31.22
CA GLY A 90 30.26 -53.96 -30.52
C GLY A 90 29.96 -53.97 -29.02
N ASP A 91 30.99 -54.25 -28.23
CA ASP A 91 30.97 -54.33 -26.79
C ASP A 91 31.37 -53.00 -26.09
N ARG A 92 31.58 -51.94 -26.87
CA ARG A 92 31.99 -50.60 -26.33
C ARG A 92 30.86 -49.82 -25.68
N PHE A 93 29.68 -50.39 -25.59
CA PHE A 93 28.57 -49.84 -24.82
C PHE A 93 27.77 -50.96 -24.15
N THR A 94 27.10 -50.62 -23.06
CA THR A 94 26.13 -51.53 -22.45
C THR A 94 24.76 -50.84 -22.35
N ALA A 95 23.69 -51.61 -22.53
CA ALA A 95 22.33 -51.10 -22.52
C ALA A 95 21.47 -51.87 -21.54
N SER A 96 20.92 -51.19 -20.55
CA SER A 96 19.88 -51.71 -19.67
C SER A 96 18.51 -51.11 -19.99
N ARG A 97 17.45 -51.85 -19.77
CA ARG A 97 16.11 -51.49 -20.18
C ARG A 97 15.13 -51.74 -19.05
N ARG A 98 14.24 -50.81 -18.86
CA ARG A 98 13.17 -50.89 -17.84
C ARG A 98 11.85 -50.41 -18.43
N VAL A 99 10.77 -51.01 -17.95
CA VAL A 99 9.41 -50.53 -18.25
C VAL A 99 8.93 -49.81 -16.99
N LEU A 100 8.54 -48.55 -17.18
CA LEU A 100 8.00 -47.74 -16.10
C LEU A 100 6.50 -47.62 -16.32
N HIS A 101 5.73 -48.16 -15.40
CA HIS A 101 4.29 -47.95 -15.35
C HIS A 101 3.97 -46.79 -14.50
N ALA A 102 3.13 -45.86 -14.97
CA ALA A 102 2.58 -44.84 -14.11
C ALA A 102 1.79 -45.54 -12.99
N MET A 103 2.27 -45.46 -11.76
CA MET A 103 1.45 -45.90 -10.64
C MET A 103 0.22 -44.99 -10.60
N PRO A 104 -1.00 -45.54 -10.51
CA PRO A 104 -2.14 -44.70 -10.15
C PRO A 104 -1.76 -44.03 -8.86
N SER A 105 -1.50 -42.75 -8.94
CA SER A 105 -1.08 -41.93 -7.80
C SER A 105 -2.25 -41.87 -6.82
N GLY A 106 -2.34 -42.92 -6.00
CA GLY A 106 -3.13 -42.83 -4.79
C GLY A 106 -2.53 -41.74 -3.92
N GLY A 107 -3.02 -40.52 -4.06
CA GLY A 107 -2.69 -39.45 -3.17
C GLY A 107 -1.73 -38.34 -3.63
N ILE A 108 -1.22 -38.35 -4.87
CA ILE A 108 -0.91 -37.07 -5.50
C ILE A 108 -2.17 -36.74 -6.34
N ALA A 109 -3.15 -36.11 -5.67
CA ALA A 109 -4.15 -35.38 -6.39
C ALA A 109 -3.43 -34.62 -7.51
N SER A 110 -3.85 -34.79 -8.75
CA SER A 110 -3.42 -33.97 -9.89
C SER A 110 -3.28 -32.56 -9.34
N ALA A 111 -2.03 -32.03 -9.29
CA ALA A 111 -1.77 -30.76 -8.60
C ALA A 111 -2.87 -29.84 -9.11
N PRO A 112 -3.76 -29.33 -8.25
CA PRO A 112 -4.98 -28.68 -8.69
C PRO A 112 -4.52 -27.64 -9.69
N VAL A 113 -5.01 -27.70 -10.92
CA VAL A 113 -4.57 -26.81 -12.01
C VAL A 113 -4.56 -25.43 -11.39
N GLU A 114 -3.35 -24.90 -11.12
CA GLU A 114 -3.21 -23.65 -10.38
C GLU A 114 -4.04 -22.61 -11.10
N GLN A 115 -5.14 -22.24 -10.49
CA GLN A 115 -6.02 -21.23 -11.04
C GLN A 115 -5.50 -19.85 -10.66
N CYS A 116 -5.58 -18.92 -11.58
CA CYS A 116 -5.23 -17.55 -11.31
C CYS A 116 -6.05 -17.01 -10.12
N LEU A 117 -5.38 -16.50 -9.10
CA LEU A 117 -6.03 -15.96 -7.91
C LEU A 117 -6.95 -14.78 -8.21
N ASN A 118 -6.71 -14.07 -9.32
CA ASN A 118 -7.49 -12.90 -9.73
C ASN A 118 -8.74 -13.28 -10.55
N CYS A 119 -8.58 -14.03 -11.63
CA CYS A 119 -9.66 -14.30 -12.60
C CYS A 119 -10.12 -15.77 -12.68
N LYS A 120 -9.49 -16.67 -11.90
CA LYS A 120 -9.78 -18.10 -11.83
C LYS A 120 -9.51 -18.89 -13.12
N THR A 121 -8.92 -18.28 -14.14
CA THR A 121 -8.47 -18.96 -15.35
C THR A 121 -7.37 -19.96 -15.01
N PRO A 122 -7.35 -21.18 -15.60
CA PRO A 122 -6.24 -22.12 -15.45
C PRO A 122 -4.91 -21.48 -15.84
N LEU A 123 -3.86 -21.71 -15.04
CA LEU A 123 -2.52 -21.19 -15.29
C LEU A 123 -1.71 -22.19 -16.09
N SER A 124 -1.12 -21.75 -17.19
CA SER A 124 -0.23 -22.55 -18.06
C SER A 124 1.19 -21.98 -18.14
N GLY A 125 1.57 -21.03 -17.25
CA GLY A 125 2.90 -20.41 -17.28
C GLY A 125 3.12 -19.44 -16.12
N GLN A 126 4.15 -18.61 -16.24
CA GLN A 126 4.51 -17.63 -15.18
C GLN A 126 3.51 -16.49 -15.02
N TYR A 127 2.70 -16.22 -16.04
CA TYR A 127 1.68 -15.18 -16.06
C TYR A 127 0.35 -15.77 -16.56
N CYS A 128 -0.74 -15.25 -16.01
CA CYS A 128 -2.07 -15.62 -16.48
C CYS A 128 -2.34 -15.04 -17.88
N ALA A 129 -2.65 -15.89 -18.85
CA ALA A 129 -2.92 -15.50 -20.23
C ALA A 129 -4.14 -14.57 -20.37
N ASN A 130 -5.10 -14.63 -19.42
CA ASN A 130 -6.32 -13.83 -19.47
C ASN A 130 -6.18 -12.43 -18.82
N CYS A 131 -5.50 -12.31 -17.67
CA CYS A 131 -5.45 -11.05 -16.92
C CYS A 131 -4.03 -10.52 -16.68
N GLY A 132 -2.99 -11.20 -17.14
CA GLY A 132 -1.60 -10.78 -16.99
C GLY A 132 -1.02 -10.92 -15.58
N GLN A 133 -1.80 -11.44 -14.59
CA GLN A 133 -1.27 -11.59 -13.24
C GLN A 133 -0.21 -12.69 -13.19
N ARG A 134 0.88 -12.42 -12.45
CA ARG A 134 1.92 -13.42 -12.19
C ARG A 134 1.35 -14.59 -11.40
N ALA A 135 1.66 -15.83 -11.84
CA ALA A 135 1.08 -17.07 -11.31
C ALA A 135 1.44 -17.30 -9.83
N ARG A 136 2.71 -17.13 -9.47
CA ARG A 136 3.18 -17.28 -8.09
C ARG A 136 3.11 -15.94 -7.35
N SER A 137 2.41 -15.93 -6.21
CA SER A 137 2.44 -14.80 -5.29
C SER A 137 3.77 -14.84 -4.52
N ARG A 138 4.77 -14.10 -4.99
CA ARG A 138 5.94 -13.80 -4.18
C ARG A 138 5.53 -12.89 -3.01
N LEU A 139 6.14 -13.09 -1.83
CA LEU A 139 6.17 -12.05 -0.81
C LEU A 139 6.83 -10.83 -1.46
N ILE A 140 6.06 -9.77 -1.66
CA ILE A 140 6.57 -8.58 -2.32
C ILE A 140 7.46 -7.84 -1.31
N SER A 141 8.70 -7.54 -1.71
CA SER A 141 9.56 -6.71 -0.89
C SER A 141 9.06 -5.26 -0.90
N LEU A 142 9.31 -4.53 0.18
CA LEU A 142 8.96 -3.11 0.25
C LEU A 142 9.59 -2.31 -0.91
N TRP A 143 10.82 -2.66 -1.28
CA TRP A 143 11.54 -2.02 -2.39
C TRP A 143 10.87 -2.23 -3.75
N GLU A 144 10.37 -3.46 -4.02
CA GLU A 144 9.64 -3.77 -5.25
C GLU A 144 8.33 -2.96 -5.34
N LEU A 145 7.61 -2.83 -4.20
CA LEU A 145 6.40 -2.00 -4.12
C LEU A 145 6.66 -0.52 -4.39
N VAL A 146 7.75 0.02 -3.84
CA VAL A 146 8.15 1.43 -4.04
C VAL A 146 8.55 1.65 -5.50
N ARG A 147 9.40 0.79 -6.05
CA ARG A 147 9.82 0.90 -7.46
C ARG A 147 8.64 0.84 -8.44
N ASP A 148 7.71 -0.09 -8.22
CA ASP A 148 6.51 -0.22 -9.07
C ASP A 148 5.58 1.01 -8.95
N ALA A 149 5.56 1.66 -7.78
CA ALA A 149 4.78 2.88 -7.57
C ALA A 149 5.31 4.06 -8.40
N PHE A 150 6.63 4.21 -8.50
CA PHE A 150 7.26 5.31 -9.23
C PHE A 150 7.41 5.03 -10.73
N GLY A 151 7.57 3.76 -11.14
CA GLY A 151 7.80 3.37 -12.53
C GLY A 151 6.66 3.78 -13.48
N ASP A 152 5.42 3.68 -13.00
CA ASP A 152 4.21 3.88 -13.83
C ASP A 152 3.34 5.06 -13.34
N LEU A 153 3.92 6.04 -12.64
CA LEU A 153 3.15 7.09 -11.95
C LEU A 153 2.28 7.91 -12.92
N PHE A 154 2.74 8.10 -14.14
CA PHE A 154 2.09 8.96 -15.15
C PHE A 154 1.16 8.23 -16.13
N GLU A 155 1.08 6.90 -16.09
CA GLU A 155 0.09 6.17 -16.86
C GLU A 155 -1.30 6.31 -16.21
N LEU A 156 -2.19 7.08 -16.85
CA LEU A 156 -3.61 7.14 -16.49
C LEU A 156 -4.29 5.80 -16.83
N ASP A 157 -4.20 4.85 -15.91
CA ASP A 157 -4.77 3.53 -16.06
C ASP A 157 -6.30 3.59 -15.89
N SER A 158 -7.05 2.93 -16.77
CA SER A 158 -8.50 2.74 -16.65
C SER A 158 -8.91 2.08 -15.32
N ARG A 159 -7.95 1.46 -14.61
CA ARG A 159 -8.13 0.88 -13.27
C ARG A 159 -8.34 1.94 -12.19
N LEU A 160 -7.98 3.21 -12.42
CA LEU A 160 -8.18 4.29 -11.46
C LEU A 160 -9.67 4.39 -11.07
N TRP A 161 -10.54 4.54 -12.04
CA TRP A 161 -12.00 4.64 -11.79
C TRP A 161 -12.58 3.39 -11.15
N ARG A 162 -12.10 2.22 -11.55
CA ARG A 162 -12.47 0.94 -10.94
C ARG A 162 -12.01 0.83 -9.48
N THR A 163 -10.97 1.55 -9.10
CA THR A 163 -10.41 1.58 -7.74
C THR A 163 -11.12 2.58 -6.84
N MET A 164 -11.53 3.76 -7.36
CA MET A 164 -12.11 4.85 -6.57
C MET A 164 -13.41 4.44 -5.88
N ILE A 165 -14.34 3.83 -6.62
CA ILE A 165 -15.66 3.44 -6.06
C ILE A 165 -15.52 2.43 -4.92
N PRO A 166 -14.80 1.30 -5.05
CA PRO A 166 -14.57 0.38 -3.95
C PRO A 166 -13.75 0.96 -2.80
N LEU A 167 -12.80 1.85 -3.10
CA LEU A 167 -12.02 2.54 -2.08
C LEU A 167 -12.92 3.35 -1.16
N PHE A 168 -13.87 4.09 -1.72
CA PHE A 168 -14.81 4.91 -0.95
C PHE A 168 -15.92 4.08 -0.29
N ALA A 169 -16.62 3.24 -1.07
CA ALA A 169 -17.87 2.61 -0.64
C ALA A 169 -17.68 1.27 0.11
N ARG A 170 -16.50 0.61 -0.01
CA ARG A 170 -16.29 -0.74 0.53
C ARG A 170 -15.05 -0.82 1.42
N PRO A 171 -15.13 -0.34 2.69
CA PRO A 171 -13.99 -0.29 3.62
C PRO A 171 -13.19 -1.59 3.68
N GLY A 172 -11.86 -1.51 3.47
CA GLY A 172 -10.93 -2.62 3.57
C GLY A 172 -10.99 -3.67 2.43
N LEU A 173 -11.84 -3.49 1.41
CA LEU A 173 -11.96 -4.45 0.30
C LEU A 173 -10.66 -4.53 -0.51
N LEU A 174 -10.08 -3.39 -0.87
CA LEU A 174 -8.86 -3.34 -1.69
C LEU A 174 -7.70 -4.04 -0.98
N THR A 175 -7.52 -3.74 0.31
CA THR A 175 -6.48 -4.38 1.13
C THR A 175 -6.69 -5.89 1.19
N ARG A 176 -7.91 -6.33 1.48
CA ARG A 176 -8.24 -7.75 1.56
C ARG A 176 -8.00 -8.46 0.24
N ASP A 177 -8.49 -7.92 -0.88
CA ASP A 177 -8.32 -8.51 -2.21
C ASP A 177 -6.85 -8.61 -2.59
N TYR A 178 -6.06 -7.58 -2.27
CA TYR A 178 -4.61 -7.58 -2.52
C TYR A 178 -3.88 -8.65 -1.71
N LEU A 179 -4.21 -8.81 -0.42
CA LEU A 179 -3.64 -9.82 0.47
C LEU A 179 -4.06 -11.24 0.08
N GLU A 180 -5.28 -11.42 -0.44
CA GLU A 180 -5.77 -12.70 -0.99
C GLU A 180 -5.20 -13.01 -2.39
N GLY A 181 -4.29 -12.16 -2.92
CA GLY A 181 -3.58 -12.40 -4.17
C GLY A 181 -4.28 -11.84 -5.42
N ARG A 182 -5.39 -11.11 -5.31
CA ARG A 182 -6.09 -10.44 -6.42
C ARG A 182 -5.46 -9.06 -6.69
N ARG A 183 -4.25 -9.03 -7.26
CA ARG A 183 -3.42 -7.81 -7.33
C ARG A 183 -3.62 -6.97 -8.60
N VAL A 184 -4.08 -7.60 -9.69
CA VAL A 184 -4.28 -6.92 -10.99
C VAL A 184 -5.66 -6.30 -11.13
N ARG A 185 -6.60 -6.63 -10.23
CA ARG A 185 -7.98 -6.16 -10.26
C ARG A 185 -8.11 -4.65 -10.08
N PHE A 186 -7.31 -4.09 -9.18
CA PHE A 186 -7.30 -2.68 -8.79
C PHE A 186 -5.92 -2.09 -9.02
N MET A 187 -5.83 -0.77 -8.95
CA MET A 187 -4.56 -0.06 -8.98
C MET A 187 -3.67 -0.48 -7.78
N PRO A 188 -2.35 -0.60 -7.97
CA PRO A 188 -1.42 -0.92 -6.88
C PRO A 188 -1.53 0.06 -5.70
N PRO A 189 -1.40 -0.39 -4.43
CA PRO A 189 -1.66 0.42 -3.23
C PRO A 189 -0.87 1.71 -3.15
N PHE A 190 0.45 1.65 -3.33
CA PHE A 190 1.33 2.82 -3.26
C PHE A 190 1.07 3.81 -4.39
N ARG A 191 0.78 3.31 -5.60
CA ARG A 191 0.40 4.16 -6.72
C ARG A 191 -0.91 4.90 -6.45
N THR A 192 -1.92 4.20 -5.91
CA THR A 192 -3.20 4.81 -5.52
C THR A 192 -2.97 5.91 -4.48
N TYR A 193 -2.15 5.66 -3.47
CA TYR A 193 -1.79 6.63 -2.44
C TYR A 193 -1.09 7.86 -3.05
N LEU A 194 -0.05 7.65 -3.87
CA LEU A 194 0.71 8.75 -4.48
C LEU A 194 -0.15 9.61 -5.40
N VAL A 195 -0.95 8.99 -6.27
CA VAL A 195 -1.84 9.74 -7.18
C VAL A 195 -2.84 10.58 -6.39
N LEU A 196 -3.50 10.00 -5.38
CA LEU A 196 -4.50 10.71 -4.59
C LEU A 196 -3.87 11.78 -3.67
N SER A 197 -2.69 11.54 -3.11
CA SER A 197 -1.98 12.55 -2.33
C SER A 197 -1.55 13.73 -3.19
N ILE A 198 -1.01 13.50 -4.40
CA ILE A 198 -0.63 14.55 -5.33
C ILE A 198 -1.87 15.38 -5.73
N ILE A 199 -2.98 14.72 -6.10
CA ILE A 199 -4.23 15.41 -6.45
C ILE A 199 -4.71 16.27 -5.26
N PHE A 200 -4.72 15.69 -4.06
CA PHE A 200 -5.12 16.41 -2.85
C PHE A 200 -4.26 17.65 -2.61
N PHE A 201 -2.93 17.50 -2.59
CA PHE A 201 -2.04 18.64 -2.34
C PHE A 201 -2.12 19.69 -3.44
N LEU A 202 -2.23 19.28 -4.70
CA LEU A 202 -2.39 20.22 -5.82
C LEU A 202 -3.67 21.06 -5.69
N ILE A 203 -4.77 20.44 -5.25
CA ILE A 203 -6.04 21.12 -5.01
C ILE A 203 -5.95 21.99 -3.76
N ALA A 204 -5.46 21.47 -2.63
CA ALA A 204 -5.36 22.20 -1.36
C ALA A 204 -4.45 23.43 -1.46
N PHE A 205 -3.28 23.29 -2.10
CA PHE A 205 -2.34 24.41 -2.25
C PHE A 205 -2.68 25.39 -3.38
N SER A 206 -3.67 25.08 -4.23
CA SER A 206 -4.11 26.07 -5.25
C SER A 206 -4.83 27.28 -4.64
N ASN A 207 -5.37 27.17 -3.41
CA ASN A 207 -5.95 28.28 -2.66
C ASN A 207 -5.83 28.09 -1.13
N PRO A 208 -4.61 28.14 -0.57
CA PRO A 208 -4.33 27.67 0.79
C PRO A 208 -5.11 28.40 1.90
N LYS A 209 -5.44 29.69 1.70
CA LYS A 209 -6.10 30.52 2.73
C LYS A 209 -7.56 30.13 2.98
N LYS A 210 -8.31 29.68 1.95
CA LYS A 210 -9.72 29.29 2.08
C LYS A 210 -9.92 27.83 2.45
N ASP A 211 -9.09 26.95 1.94
CA ASP A 211 -9.37 25.51 2.04
C ASP A 211 -8.96 24.91 3.40
N LEU A 212 -7.96 25.46 4.05
CA LEU A 212 -7.58 25.05 5.41
C LEU A 212 -8.60 25.51 6.44
N GLN A 213 -9.15 26.73 6.29
CA GLN A 213 -10.25 27.18 7.12
C GLN A 213 -11.46 26.25 7.04
N ILE A 214 -11.87 25.86 5.84
CA ILE A 214 -13.02 24.96 5.61
C ILE A 214 -12.81 23.57 6.27
N LEU A 215 -11.58 23.08 6.37
CA LEU A 215 -11.29 21.77 6.96
C LEU A 215 -11.20 21.80 8.49
N PHE A 216 -10.87 22.93 9.09
CA PHE A 216 -10.59 23.04 10.53
C PHE A 216 -11.54 23.98 11.31
N GLU A 217 -12.20 24.92 10.61
CA GLU A 217 -13.19 25.80 11.21
C GLU A 217 -14.51 25.69 10.41
N PRO A 218 -15.56 25.03 10.91
CA PRO A 218 -16.90 25.18 10.36
C PRO A 218 -17.37 26.61 10.60
N GLU A 219 -17.60 27.39 9.49
CA GLU A 219 -18.17 28.73 9.54
C GLU A 219 -19.38 28.75 10.50
N GLU A 220 -19.26 29.53 11.56
CA GLU A 220 -20.42 29.93 12.35
C GLU A 220 -21.35 30.74 11.45
N THR A 221 -22.61 30.42 11.50
CA THR A 221 -23.69 30.92 10.65
C THR A 221 -23.76 32.44 10.77
N GLU A 222 -23.30 33.19 9.76
CA GLU A 222 -23.62 34.62 9.66
C GLU A 222 -25.14 34.80 9.56
N SER A 223 -25.69 35.33 10.61
CA SER A 223 -27.05 35.85 10.65
C SER A 223 -27.14 37.07 9.76
N THR A 224 -27.91 36.94 8.68
CA THR A 224 -28.16 37.98 7.69
C THR A 224 -28.79 39.24 8.32
N THR A 225 -28.10 40.36 8.29
CA THR A 225 -28.77 41.64 8.25
C THR A 225 -28.17 42.50 7.13
N VAL A 226 -29.03 42.80 6.18
CA VAL A 226 -28.84 43.76 5.10
C VAL A 226 -28.72 45.16 5.65
N THR A 227 -27.66 45.89 5.33
CA THR A 227 -27.77 47.31 4.91
C THR A 227 -26.46 47.82 4.33
N ASP A 228 -26.59 48.48 3.20
CA ASP A 228 -25.58 49.22 2.44
C ASP A 228 -24.85 50.29 3.26
N SER A 229 -23.56 50.42 3.08
CA SER A 229 -22.86 51.65 2.62
C SER A 229 -21.39 51.64 3.00
N ALA A 230 -20.60 51.97 2.01
CA ALA A 230 -19.15 52.09 2.01
C ALA A 230 -18.55 52.89 3.17
N THR A 231 -17.42 52.41 3.76
CA THR A 231 -16.16 53.16 3.70
C THR A 231 -15.03 52.33 4.36
N ASP A 232 -13.91 52.29 3.68
CA ASP A 232 -12.58 51.85 4.02
C ASP A 232 -12.13 52.27 5.46
N THR A 233 -11.65 51.32 6.29
CA THR A 233 -10.43 51.39 7.14
C THR A 233 -10.35 50.23 8.14
N GLY A 234 -9.32 49.48 8.07
CA GLY A 234 -8.43 48.86 9.05
C GLY A 234 -8.95 48.31 10.40
N GLY A 235 -8.66 47.01 10.65
CA GLY A 235 -8.48 46.45 12.00
C GLY A 235 -9.67 45.68 12.58
N ASP A 236 -9.72 44.37 12.35
CA ASP A 236 -10.61 43.46 13.12
C ASP A 236 -10.05 43.26 14.53
N GLU A 237 -10.45 44.10 15.49
CA GLU A 237 -10.36 43.83 16.93
C GLU A 237 -11.54 42.94 17.33
N ALA A 238 -11.26 41.84 18.05
CA ALA A 238 -12.32 41.08 18.71
C ALA A 238 -13.03 41.97 19.75
N PRO A 239 -14.38 41.93 19.82
CA PRO A 239 -15.12 42.82 20.74
C PRO A 239 -14.68 42.57 22.19
N SER A 240 -14.39 43.64 22.91
CA SER A 240 -14.04 43.60 24.33
C SER A 240 -15.22 43.09 25.15
N GLY A 241 -14.98 42.45 26.28
CA GLY A 241 -16.07 41.99 27.18
C GLY A 241 -17.07 43.07 27.59
N GLN A 242 -16.68 44.34 27.44
CA GLN A 242 -17.57 45.50 27.65
C GLN A 242 -18.49 45.74 26.43
N GLU A 243 -18.01 45.56 25.22
CA GLU A 243 -18.82 45.67 24.02
C GLU A 243 -19.86 44.53 23.90
N VAL A 244 -19.52 43.34 24.40
CA VAL A 244 -20.45 42.20 24.44
C VAL A 244 -21.57 42.48 25.49
N LEU A 245 -21.26 43.09 26.63
CA LEU A 245 -22.25 43.49 27.60
C LEU A 245 -23.18 44.58 27.09
N GLU A 246 -22.65 45.58 26.35
CA GLU A 246 -23.42 46.66 25.78
C GLU A 246 -24.36 46.16 24.66
N GLN A 247 -23.91 45.20 23.85
CA GLN A 247 -24.76 44.53 22.83
C GLN A 247 -25.86 43.65 23.45
N LEU A 248 -25.63 43.05 24.62
CA LEU A 248 -26.64 42.27 25.32
C LEU A 248 -27.67 43.18 26.01
N GLU A 249 -27.28 44.35 26.51
CA GLU A 249 -28.20 45.36 27.04
C GLU A 249 -29.04 46.02 25.91
N GLU A 250 -28.46 46.29 24.74
CA GLU A 250 -29.20 46.75 23.56
C GLU A 250 -30.18 45.69 23.03
N ALA A 251 -29.87 44.40 23.17
CA ALA A 251 -30.73 43.29 22.80
C ALA A 251 -31.89 43.05 23.83
N GLY A 252 -31.97 43.82 24.89
CA GLY A 252 -33.05 43.76 25.89
C GLY A 252 -32.98 42.55 26.83
N VAL A 253 -31.81 41.96 27.04
CA VAL A 253 -31.60 40.90 28.01
C VAL A 253 -31.25 41.52 29.37
N GLU A 254 -32.14 41.48 30.33
CA GLU A 254 -31.87 41.89 31.72
C GLU A 254 -31.01 40.82 32.41
N LEU A 255 -29.72 41.06 32.54
CA LEU A 255 -28.79 40.23 33.30
C LEU A 255 -28.67 40.72 34.74
N SER A 256 -28.66 39.82 35.70
CA SER A 256 -28.43 40.16 37.09
C SER A 256 -26.98 40.65 37.30
N GLU A 257 -26.73 41.45 38.34
CA GLU A 257 -25.38 41.95 38.64
C GLU A 257 -24.37 40.81 38.92
N GLU A 258 -24.86 39.68 39.40
CA GLU A 258 -24.08 38.45 39.61
C GLU A 258 -23.67 37.82 38.29
N ASP A 259 -24.58 37.75 37.30
CA ASP A 259 -24.31 37.18 35.96
C ASP A 259 -23.34 38.08 35.15
N LYS A 260 -23.41 39.41 35.36
CA LYS A 260 -22.48 40.37 34.74
C LYS A 260 -21.05 40.23 35.29
N GLU A 261 -20.91 39.96 36.58
CA GLU A 261 -19.61 39.74 37.24
C GLU A 261 -19.01 38.39 36.85
N GLU A 262 -19.83 37.35 36.73
CA GLU A 262 -19.40 36.01 36.27
C GLU A 262 -18.98 36.03 34.79
N LEU A 263 -19.71 36.72 33.93
CA LEU A 263 -19.39 36.91 32.53
C LEU A 263 -18.09 37.71 32.33
N LYS A 264 -17.87 38.71 33.17
CA LYS A 264 -16.65 39.52 33.18
C LYS A 264 -15.43 38.71 33.63
N GLN A 265 -15.57 37.88 34.68
CA GLN A 265 -14.52 36.96 35.12
C GLN A 265 -14.24 35.83 34.10
N ALA A 266 -15.26 35.32 33.42
CA ALA A 266 -15.11 34.32 32.38
C ALA A 266 -14.40 34.88 31.13
N THR A 267 -14.68 36.13 30.76
CA THR A 267 -14.01 36.82 29.63
C THR A 267 -12.59 37.30 30.00
N GLU A 268 -12.34 37.71 31.22
CA GLU A 268 -10.98 38.04 31.70
C GLU A 268 -10.10 36.77 31.83
N GLY A 269 -10.68 35.60 32.15
CA GLY A 269 -9.98 34.33 32.23
C GLY A 269 -9.73 33.68 30.84
N LEU A 270 -10.46 34.09 29.80
CA LEU A 270 -10.36 33.53 28.44
C LEU A 270 -9.68 34.47 27.45
N SER A 271 -9.34 35.69 27.85
CA SER A 271 -8.48 36.57 27.06
C SER A 271 -7.03 36.04 27.10
N ILE A 272 -6.76 35.04 26.31
CA ILE A 272 -5.41 34.86 25.78
C ILE A 272 -5.21 36.11 24.92
N ASN A 273 -4.59 37.14 25.49
CA ASN A 273 -4.18 38.33 24.78
C ASN A 273 -3.20 37.98 23.68
N LEU A 274 -3.71 37.66 22.47
CA LEU A 274 -2.92 37.56 21.25
C LEU A 274 -2.79 38.90 20.52
N SER A 275 -3.36 40.00 21.04
CA SER A 275 -3.52 41.23 20.25
C SER A 275 -2.85 42.49 20.77
N ASP A 276 -2.00 42.47 21.78
CA ASP A 276 -1.31 43.72 22.18
C ASP A 276 0.10 43.57 22.75
N GLY A 277 0.87 42.61 22.20
CA GLY A 277 2.32 42.58 22.34
C GLY A 277 2.94 42.88 20.98
N THR A 278 3.58 44.03 20.82
CA THR A 278 4.62 44.18 19.82
C THR A 278 5.47 42.91 19.86
N ALA A 279 5.87 42.36 18.69
CA ALA A 279 6.62 41.10 18.57
C ALA A 279 7.85 41.01 19.51
N GLU A 280 8.27 42.13 20.06
CA GLU A 280 9.37 42.25 21.04
C GLU A 280 8.99 41.74 22.44
N SER A 281 7.75 41.88 22.93
CA SER A 281 7.34 41.42 24.27
C SER A 281 7.03 39.93 24.36
N ALA A 282 6.69 39.28 23.23
CA ALA A 282 6.37 37.85 23.20
C ALA A 282 7.64 36.95 23.27
N CYS A 283 8.83 37.51 23.12
CA CYS A 283 10.08 36.79 23.08
C CYS A 283 11.03 37.10 24.27
N GLU A 284 10.51 37.55 25.42
CA GLU A 284 11.28 37.73 26.66
C GLU A 284 11.61 36.36 27.28
N LEU A 285 12.87 35.92 27.18
CA LEU A 285 13.40 34.67 27.74
C LEU A 285 14.19 34.95 29.03
N ASP A 286 13.56 35.60 30.04
CA ASP A 286 14.26 36.00 31.25
C ASP A 286 14.66 34.84 32.19
N ASP A 287 13.94 33.70 32.14
CA ASP A 287 14.18 32.54 32.99
C ASP A 287 15.06 31.44 32.35
N PHE A 288 15.58 31.68 31.15
CA PHE A 288 16.33 30.63 30.38
C PHE A 288 17.68 30.29 31.03
N GLU A 289 18.30 31.22 31.77
CA GLU A 289 19.60 30.97 32.42
C GLU A 289 19.53 30.00 33.62
N ASN A 290 18.36 29.75 34.16
CA ASN A 290 18.13 28.91 35.34
C ASN A 290 17.74 27.45 35.01
N THR A 291 17.61 27.09 33.74
CA THR A 291 17.17 25.76 33.36
C THR A 291 18.35 24.78 33.27
N GLN A 292 18.40 23.79 34.16
CA GLN A 292 19.41 22.72 34.14
C GLN A 292 19.21 21.83 32.92
N MET A 293 19.84 22.17 31.79
CA MET A 293 19.82 21.40 30.56
C MET A 293 21.05 20.50 30.42
N PRO A 294 20.90 19.30 29.80
CA PRO A 294 22.04 18.47 29.46
C PRO A 294 23.04 19.22 28.58
N PRO A 295 24.37 19.02 28.76
CA PRO A 295 25.42 19.80 28.06
C PRO A 295 25.36 19.74 26.53
N TRP A 296 24.83 18.65 25.97
CA TRP A 296 24.68 18.49 24.52
C TRP A 296 23.53 19.34 23.96
N LEU A 297 22.49 19.61 24.80
CA LEU A 297 21.33 20.42 24.43
C LEU A 297 21.63 21.92 24.62
N ALA A 298 22.32 22.30 25.70
CA ALA A 298 22.73 23.65 25.98
C ALA A 298 23.65 24.26 24.88
N LYS A 299 24.47 23.43 24.23
CA LYS A 299 25.32 23.87 23.10
C LYS A 299 24.51 24.17 21.83
N ARG A 300 23.30 23.62 21.69
CA ARG A 300 22.45 23.78 20.50
C ARG A 300 21.30 24.77 20.70
N LEU A 301 20.81 24.91 21.95
CA LEU A 301 19.78 25.84 22.36
C LEU A 301 20.43 27.02 23.07
N THR A 302 21.00 27.96 22.33
CA THR A 302 21.51 29.22 22.87
C THR A 302 20.38 30.26 22.90
N LYS A 303 20.39 31.17 23.87
CA LYS A 303 19.41 32.26 24.02
C LYS A 303 19.24 33.03 22.70
N GLU A 304 20.33 33.32 22.01
CA GLU A 304 20.33 34.02 20.70
C GLU A 304 19.64 33.22 19.57
N ARG A 305 19.72 31.88 19.60
CA ARG A 305 19.02 31.04 18.62
C ARG A 305 17.53 30.96 18.93
N LEU A 306 17.17 30.87 20.20
CA LEU A 306 15.77 30.85 20.62
C LEU A 306 15.10 32.18 20.33
N LEU A 307 15.76 33.31 20.57
CA LEU A 307 15.22 34.64 20.20
C LEU A 307 14.99 34.74 18.70
N ARG A 308 15.94 34.33 17.85
CA ARG A 308 15.78 34.29 16.39
C ARG A 308 14.64 33.39 15.93
N VAL A 309 14.44 32.24 16.59
CA VAL A 309 13.32 31.35 16.30
C VAL A 309 12.01 32.00 16.70
N CYS A 310 11.97 32.63 17.88
CA CYS A 310 10.80 33.33 18.36
C CYS A 310 10.40 34.50 17.44
N GLU A 311 11.34 35.40 17.10
CA GLU A 311 11.11 36.50 16.14
C GLU A 311 10.57 35.96 14.78
N LYS A 312 11.06 34.84 14.30
CA LYS A 312 10.58 34.25 13.04
C LYS A 312 9.20 33.60 13.16
N VAL A 313 8.92 32.95 14.30
CA VAL A 313 7.60 32.35 14.55
C VAL A 313 6.54 33.44 14.71
N THR A 314 6.89 34.58 15.31
CA THR A 314 5.99 35.71 15.52
C THR A 314 5.95 36.68 14.35
N ALA A 315 6.92 36.65 13.43
CA ALA A 315 6.93 37.47 12.22
C ALA A 315 5.64 37.26 11.40
N ASN A 316 5.04 38.35 10.96
CA ASN A 316 3.80 38.36 10.18
C ASN A 316 2.63 37.58 10.87
N ASN A 317 2.51 37.70 12.17
CA ASN A 317 1.51 36.98 12.99
C ASN A 317 1.60 35.44 12.78
N GLY A 318 2.81 34.90 12.67
CA GLY A 318 3.04 33.46 12.49
C GLY A 318 2.70 32.87 11.11
N ARG A 319 2.25 33.72 10.17
CA ARG A 319 1.81 33.24 8.85
C ARG A 319 2.93 32.58 8.05
N ASP A 320 4.14 33.14 8.08
CA ASP A 320 5.30 32.61 7.36
C ASP A 320 5.75 31.27 7.96
N PHE A 321 5.69 31.16 9.28
CA PHE A 321 5.98 29.90 9.98
C PHE A 321 4.92 28.83 9.67
N LEU A 322 3.64 29.20 9.67
CA LEU A 322 2.55 28.28 9.31
C LEU A 322 2.70 27.77 7.86
N ASN A 323 3.04 28.63 6.92
CA ASN A 323 3.28 28.24 5.53
C ASN A 323 4.45 27.23 5.43
N GLN A 324 5.56 27.50 6.13
CA GLN A 324 6.69 26.58 6.18
C GLN A 324 6.34 25.23 6.84
N LEU A 325 5.48 25.23 7.86
CA LEU A 325 4.99 24.01 8.49
C LEU A 325 4.11 23.23 7.54
N LEU A 326 3.21 23.90 6.82
CA LEU A 326 2.35 23.28 5.80
C LEU A 326 3.14 22.63 4.68
N ASP A 327 4.24 23.23 4.25
CA ASP A 327 5.15 22.64 3.25
C ASP A 327 5.78 21.31 3.73
N LYS A 328 5.89 21.10 5.05
CA LYS A 328 6.43 19.85 5.62
C LYS A 328 5.37 18.76 5.83
N VAL A 329 4.07 19.12 5.78
CA VAL A 329 2.97 18.16 6.02
C VAL A 329 3.03 16.95 5.07
N PRO A 330 3.29 17.08 3.75
CA PRO A 330 3.39 15.91 2.86
C PRO A 330 4.45 14.91 3.30
N ALA A 331 5.64 15.42 3.65
CA ALA A 331 6.73 14.59 4.15
C ALA A 331 6.39 13.95 5.50
N ALA A 332 5.76 14.73 6.39
CA ALA A 332 5.30 14.28 7.70
C ALA A 332 4.33 13.10 7.60
N LEU A 333 3.34 13.18 6.71
CA LEU A 333 2.37 12.11 6.46
C LEU A 333 3.04 10.85 5.87
N PHE A 334 4.09 11.02 5.06
CA PHE A 334 4.84 9.88 4.54
C PHE A 334 5.57 9.11 5.66
N PHE A 335 6.14 9.81 6.64
CA PHE A 335 6.75 9.18 7.82
C PHE A 335 5.73 8.53 8.77
N LEU A 336 4.50 9.05 8.80
CA LEU A 336 3.43 8.49 9.62
C LEU A 336 2.99 7.09 9.15
N LEU A 337 3.08 6.79 7.85
CA LEU A 337 2.71 5.49 7.28
C LEU A 337 3.44 4.32 7.93
N PRO A 338 4.80 4.26 7.92
CA PRO A 338 5.54 3.17 8.53
C PRO A 338 5.36 3.11 10.05
N LEU A 339 5.21 4.26 10.71
CA LEU A 339 4.96 4.31 12.15
C LEU A 339 3.63 3.66 12.51
N MET A 340 2.54 3.99 11.81
CA MET A 340 1.22 3.40 12.04
C MET A 340 1.18 1.91 11.66
N ALA A 341 1.93 1.49 10.64
CA ALA A 341 2.08 0.08 10.30
C ALA A 341 2.78 -0.71 11.44
N LEU A 342 3.76 -0.09 12.11
CA LEU A 342 4.41 -0.67 13.28
C LEU A 342 3.44 -0.79 14.46
N VAL A 343 2.65 0.25 14.73
CA VAL A 343 1.60 0.22 15.76
C VAL A 343 0.62 -0.93 15.49
N LEU A 344 0.15 -1.07 14.25
CA LEU A 344 -0.73 -2.19 13.87
C LEU A 344 -0.05 -3.54 14.08
N LYS A 345 1.24 -3.67 13.76
CA LYS A 345 1.99 -4.91 14.00
C LYS A 345 2.03 -5.25 15.49
N ILE A 346 2.18 -4.25 16.36
CA ILE A 346 2.16 -4.42 17.82
C ILE A 346 0.74 -4.76 18.31
N LEU A 347 -0.31 -4.15 17.77
CA LEU A 347 -1.70 -4.43 18.15
C LEU A 347 -2.19 -5.82 17.70
N TYR A 348 -1.54 -6.40 16.69
CA TYR A 348 -1.88 -7.71 16.15
C TYR A 348 -0.72 -8.72 16.23
N PRO A 349 -0.12 -8.98 17.42
CA PRO A 349 1.08 -9.81 17.57
C PRO A 349 0.83 -11.26 17.17
N LEU A 350 -0.37 -11.77 17.41
CA LEU A 350 -0.77 -13.15 17.10
C LEU A 350 -1.22 -13.31 15.64
N SER A 351 -1.30 -12.26 14.86
CA SER A 351 -1.59 -12.37 13.43
C SER A 351 -0.35 -12.91 12.70
N LYS A 352 -0.52 -13.94 11.86
CA LYS A 352 0.56 -14.45 11.00
C LYS A 352 0.89 -13.49 9.84
N ARG A 353 0.58 -12.18 10.00
CA ARG A 353 0.77 -11.16 8.98
C ARG A 353 2.14 -10.51 9.08
N TYR A 354 2.75 -10.26 7.93
CA TYR A 354 4.01 -9.54 7.84
C TYR A 354 3.81 -8.03 8.03
N TYR A 355 4.86 -7.33 8.44
CA TYR A 355 4.85 -5.87 8.58
C TYR A 355 4.34 -5.15 7.31
N VAL A 356 4.77 -5.61 6.14
CA VAL A 356 4.36 -5.05 4.85
C VAL A 356 2.84 -5.13 4.62
N GLU A 357 2.17 -6.16 5.15
CA GLU A 357 0.71 -6.29 5.05
C GLU A 357 -0.03 -5.25 5.89
N HIS A 358 0.51 -4.89 7.07
CA HIS A 358 0.01 -3.80 7.89
C HIS A 358 0.26 -2.45 7.20
N LEU A 359 1.43 -2.28 6.59
CA LEU A 359 1.75 -1.09 5.81
C LEU A 359 0.79 -0.89 4.63
N LEU A 360 0.48 -1.96 3.89
CA LEU A 360 -0.51 -1.92 2.81
C LEU A 360 -1.90 -1.48 3.28
N PHE A 361 -2.31 -1.92 4.48
CA PHE A 361 -3.56 -1.47 5.09
C PHE A 361 -3.53 0.04 5.35
N VAL A 362 -2.46 0.55 5.96
CA VAL A 362 -2.28 1.98 6.27
C VAL A 362 -2.25 2.81 4.99
N VAL A 363 -1.53 2.36 3.96
CA VAL A 363 -1.45 3.03 2.66
C VAL A 363 -2.84 3.17 2.01
N HIS A 364 -3.65 2.10 1.98
CA HIS A 364 -5.01 2.18 1.45
C HIS A 364 -5.92 3.09 2.28
N PHE A 365 -5.76 3.09 3.62
CA PHE A 365 -6.53 3.99 4.48
C PHE A 365 -6.18 5.46 4.21
N HIS A 366 -4.90 5.79 4.06
CA HIS A 366 -4.48 7.15 3.73
C HIS A 366 -4.90 7.57 2.30
N ALA A 367 -4.88 6.64 1.35
CA ALA A 367 -5.43 6.89 0.01
C ALA A 367 -6.93 7.23 0.08
N PHE A 368 -7.71 6.49 0.88
CA PHE A 368 -9.11 6.83 1.15
C PHE A 368 -9.23 8.19 1.84
N PHE A 369 -8.39 8.50 2.82
CA PHE A 369 -8.39 9.76 3.55
C PHE A 369 -8.17 10.95 2.60
N PHE A 370 -7.16 10.90 1.73
CA PHE A 370 -6.93 11.94 0.72
C PHE A 370 -8.10 12.07 -0.27
N LEU A 371 -8.70 10.96 -0.69
CA LEU A 371 -9.89 11.00 -1.54
C LEU A 371 -11.03 11.75 -0.87
N VAL A 372 -11.28 11.47 0.40
CA VAL A 372 -12.34 12.11 1.18
C VAL A 372 -12.08 13.61 1.34
N LEU A 373 -10.86 14.00 1.75
CA LEU A 373 -10.49 15.42 1.89
C LEU A 373 -10.61 16.16 0.55
N THR A 374 -10.18 15.53 -0.54
CA THR A 374 -10.34 16.10 -1.89
C THR A 374 -11.81 16.34 -2.24
N LEU A 375 -12.68 15.37 -1.93
CA LEU A 375 -14.13 15.51 -2.16
C LEU A 375 -14.75 16.62 -1.31
N GLN A 376 -14.31 16.79 -0.05
CA GLN A 376 -14.78 17.85 0.83
C GLN A 376 -14.39 19.23 0.28
N ILE A 377 -13.13 19.42 -0.11
CA ILE A 377 -12.66 20.69 -0.71
C ILE A 377 -13.42 20.97 -2.01
N LEU A 378 -13.57 19.98 -2.89
CA LEU A 378 -14.31 20.14 -4.12
C LEU A 378 -15.78 20.50 -3.85
N LEU A 379 -16.42 19.85 -2.90
CA LEU A 379 -17.80 20.14 -2.52
C LEU A 379 -17.95 21.57 -1.98
N ALA A 380 -17.02 22.00 -1.13
CA ALA A 380 -17.01 23.36 -0.58
C ALA A 380 -16.80 24.42 -1.67
N ARG A 381 -15.93 24.13 -2.66
CA ARG A 381 -15.66 25.09 -3.76
C ARG A 381 -16.77 25.11 -4.81
N THR A 382 -17.35 23.95 -5.15
CA THR A 382 -18.35 23.86 -6.21
C THR A 382 -19.78 24.09 -5.72
N GLY A 383 -20.07 23.86 -4.43
CA GLY A 383 -21.39 24.06 -3.86
C GLY A 383 -21.99 25.44 -4.18
N PRO A 384 -21.28 26.54 -3.93
CA PRO A 384 -21.75 27.89 -4.27
C PRO A 384 -21.96 28.09 -5.77
N LEU A 385 -21.13 27.49 -6.63
CA LEU A 385 -21.23 27.60 -8.09
C LEU A 385 -22.50 26.94 -8.67
N VAL A 386 -23.01 25.91 -7.98
CA VAL A 386 -24.19 25.15 -8.38
C VAL A 386 -25.42 25.58 -7.57
N ALA A 387 -25.33 26.69 -6.82
CA ALA A 387 -26.36 27.24 -5.96
C ALA A 387 -26.88 26.25 -4.91
N ILE A 388 -26.04 25.37 -4.37
CA ILE A 388 -26.37 24.51 -3.24
C ILE A 388 -26.34 25.37 -1.97
N PRO A 389 -27.38 25.33 -1.10
CA PRO A 389 -27.35 26.08 0.16
C PRO A 389 -26.14 25.72 1.03
N ALA A 390 -25.46 26.73 1.62
CA ALA A 390 -24.28 26.55 2.43
C ALA A 390 -24.52 25.54 3.58
N GLY A 391 -25.67 25.59 4.22
CA GLY A 391 -26.05 24.62 5.26
C GLY A 391 -26.06 23.17 4.78
N ALA A 392 -26.48 22.92 3.52
CA ALA A 392 -26.45 21.57 2.96
C ALA A 392 -25.03 21.10 2.65
N VAL A 393 -24.17 22.01 2.16
CA VAL A 393 -22.74 21.74 1.93
C VAL A 393 -22.05 21.39 3.25
N ASN A 394 -22.22 22.22 4.29
CA ASN A 394 -21.62 22.02 5.60
C ASN A 394 -22.10 20.70 6.25
N THR A 395 -23.41 20.43 6.18
CA THR A 395 -23.95 19.15 6.66
C THR A 395 -23.33 17.94 5.95
N ALA A 396 -23.15 18.03 4.62
CA ALA A 396 -22.52 16.95 3.86
C ALA A 396 -21.02 16.78 4.24
N ILE A 397 -20.29 17.86 4.43
CA ILE A 397 -18.87 17.84 4.87
C ILE A 397 -18.77 17.16 6.25
N VAL A 398 -19.61 17.57 7.21
CA VAL A 398 -19.65 16.98 8.56
C VAL A 398 -19.99 15.48 8.48
N ALA A 399 -21.01 15.09 7.71
CA ALA A 399 -21.38 13.69 7.53
C ALA A 399 -20.24 12.85 6.93
N ILE A 400 -19.53 13.40 5.93
CA ILE A 400 -18.39 12.75 5.30
C ILE A 400 -17.22 12.64 6.31
N SER A 401 -16.99 13.65 7.16
CA SER A 401 -15.98 13.61 8.23
C SER A 401 -16.27 12.48 9.23
N PHE A 402 -17.51 12.31 9.65
CA PHE A 402 -17.92 11.19 10.52
C PHE A 402 -17.79 9.82 9.84
N TYR A 403 -17.78 9.78 8.53
CA TYR A 403 -17.56 8.51 7.81
C TYR A 403 -16.13 7.99 7.94
N ILE A 404 -15.12 8.86 8.12
CA ILE A 404 -13.69 8.47 8.22
C ILE A 404 -13.44 7.47 9.37
N PRO A 405 -13.82 7.77 10.63
CA PRO A 405 -13.64 6.82 11.73
C PRO A 405 -14.45 5.53 11.56
N VAL A 406 -15.66 5.61 11.02
CA VAL A 406 -16.48 4.43 10.72
C VAL A 406 -15.82 3.57 9.64
N TYR A 407 -15.24 4.19 8.63
CA TYR A 407 -14.51 3.50 7.57
C TYR A 407 -13.32 2.72 8.15
N LEU A 408 -12.47 3.38 8.95
CA LEU A 408 -11.31 2.75 9.58
C LEU A 408 -11.72 1.52 10.41
N TYR A 409 -12.75 1.66 11.25
CA TYR A 409 -13.26 0.55 12.06
C TYR A 409 -13.75 -0.63 11.20
N LYS A 410 -14.56 -0.36 10.17
CA LYS A 410 -15.06 -1.39 9.25
C LYS A 410 -13.95 -2.04 8.44
N ALA A 411 -12.94 -1.24 8.02
CA ALA A 411 -11.78 -1.74 7.29
C ALA A 411 -10.93 -2.68 8.16
N MET A 412 -10.67 -2.32 9.41
CA MET A 412 -9.96 -3.19 10.38
C MET A 412 -10.68 -4.52 10.54
N ARG A 413 -11.99 -4.52 10.78
CA ARG A 413 -12.77 -5.74 10.91
C ARG A 413 -12.69 -6.64 9.67
N ARG A 414 -12.81 -6.04 8.48
CA ARG A 414 -12.79 -6.79 7.22
C ARG A 414 -11.42 -7.40 6.93
N VAL A 415 -10.36 -6.65 7.19
CA VAL A 415 -8.99 -7.09 6.87
C VAL A 415 -8.47 -8.10 7.88
N TYR A 416 -8.69 -7.86 9.17
CA TYR A 416 -8.17 -8.73 10.24
C TYR A 416 -9.13 -9.85 10.66
N GLY A 417 -10.39 -9.82 10.20
CA GLY A 417 -11.36 -10.89 10.44
C GLY A 417 -11.78 -11.07 11.91
N GLN A 418 -11.59 -10.04 12.75
CA GLN A 418 -11.91 -10.10 14.18
C GLN A 418 -13.35 -9.61 14.48
N GLY A 419 -13.94 -10.16 15.55
CA GLY A 419 -15.23 -9.72 16.07
C GLY A 419 -15.20 -8.31 16.66
N HIS A 420 -16.37 -7.77 16.99
CA HIS A 420 -16.52 -6.41 17.54
C HIS A 420 -15.74 -6.19 18.83
N LEU A 421 -15.81 -7.14 19.78
CA LEU A 421 -15.17 -7.07 21.09
C LEU A 421 -13.64 -6.92 21.03
N LEU A 422 -12.99 -7.61 20.08
CA LEU A 422 -11.54 -7.53 19.91
C LEU A 422 -11.10 -6.36 19.03
N THR A 423 -11.94 -5.91 18.11
CA THR A 423 -11.59 -4.83 17.19
C THR A 423 -11.74 -3.47 17.85
N LEU A 424 -12.78 -3.25 18.67
CA LEU A 424 -13.07 -1.94 19.27
C LEU A 424 -11.91 -1.40 20.14
N PRO A 425 -11.35 -2.16 21.11
CA PRO A 425 -10.23 -1.63 21.91
C PRO A 425 -8.99 -1.38 21.03
N LYS A 426 -8.68 -2.23 20.07
CA LYS A 426 -7.56 -2.02 19.14
C LYS A 426 -7.76 -0.79 18.25
N TYR A 427 -8.99 -0.55 17.83
CA TYR A 427 -9.36 0.64 17.08
C TYR A 427 -9.14 1.91 17.93
N LEU A 428 -9.60 1.93 19.19
CA LEU A 428 -9.38 3.06 20.09
C LEU A 428 -7.88 3.31 20.34
N MET A 429 -7.12 2.24 20.59
CA MET A 429 -5.65 2.34 20.73
C MET A 429 -5.00 2.88 19.45
N LEU A 430 -5.46 2.46 18.27
CA LEU A 430 -4.95 2.97 17.00
C LEU A 430 -5.28 4.45 16.81
N VAL A 431 -6.50 4.90 17.14
CA VAL A 431 -6.90 6.32 17.08
C VAL A 431 -6.01 7.17 17.99
N VAL A 432 -5.78 6.72 19.22
CA VAL A 432 -4.87 7.40 20.16
C VAL A 432 -3.44 7.43 19.60
N ALA A 433 -2.97 6.30 19.04
CA ALA A 433 -1.66 6.24 18.41
C ALA A 433 -1.53 7.17 17.19
N TYR A 434 -2.60 7.35 16.40
CA TYR A 434 -2.64 8.34 15.33
C TYR A 434 -2.51 9.76 15.86
N ALA A 435 -3.24 10.11 16.93
CA ALA A 435 -3.15 11.44 17.56
C ALA A 435 -1.74 11.72 18.09
N ILE A 436 -1.15 10.77 18.82
CA ILE A 436 0.21 10.88 19.34
C ILE A 436 1.24 10.92 18.20
N GLY A 437 1.14 10.03 17.23
CA GLY A 437 2.05 9.94 16.10
C GLY A 437 2.00 11.21 15.24
N PHE A 438 0.83 11.73 14.98
CA PHE A 438 0.65 12.98 14.24
C PHE A 438 1.24 14.17 15.00
N SER A 439 0.95 14.31 16.33
CA SER A 439 1.52 15.35 17.18
C SER A 439 3.05 15.27 17.23
N LEU A 440 3.61 14.05 17.34
CA LEU A 440 5.05 13.85 17.33
C LEU A 440 5.69 14.27 16.00
N VAL A 441 5.07 13.88 14.88
CA VAL A 441 5.56 14.22 13.54
C VAL A 441 5.47 15.72 13.29
N LEU A 442 4.39 16.37 13.73
CA LEU A 442 4.25 17.83 13.68
C LEU A 442 5.30 18.53 14.57
N LEU A 443 5.53 18.04 15.77
CA LEU A 443 6.58 18.57 16.66
C LEU A 443 7.96 18.51 16.01
N VAL A 444 8.31 17.36 15.41
CA VAL A 444 9.59 17.20 14.69
C VAL A 444 9.65 18.13 13.49
N ALA A 445 8.56 18.25 12.72
CA ALA A 445 8.48 19.15 11.57
C ALA A 445 8.64 20.62 12.00
N THR A 446 7.99 21.01 13.10
CA THR A 446 8.11 22.34 13.74
C THR A 446 9.56 22.62 14.15
N LEU A 447 10.21 21.66 14.83
CA LEU A 447 11.62 21.81 15.25
C LEU A 447 12.53 21.94 14.02
N ILE A 448 12.32 21.13 12.98
CA ILE A 448 13.09 21.23 11.73
C ILE A 448 12.84 22.60 11.07
N ALA A 449 11.61 23.06 10.97
CA ALA A 449 11.29 24.37 10.40
C ALA A 449 11.93 25.50 11.22
N ALA A 450 11.86 25.44 12.55
CA ALA A 450 12.45 26.43 13.45
C ALA A 450 13.98 26.47 13.40
N PHE A 451 14.65 25.31 13.25
CA PHE A 451 16.11 25.22 13.27
C PHE A 451 16.77 25.10 11.89
N SER A 452 16.00 24.95 10.81
CA SER A 452 16.54 24.89 9.44
C SER A 452 16.81 26.25 8.83
N ILE A 453 16.62 27.31 9.60
CA ILE A 453 16.75 28.71 9.17
C ILE A 453 17.99 29.35 9.76
#